data_b06a7d351cc86f0f5be6ea79cd9b95ce
#
_entry.id   b06a7d351cc86f0f5be6ea79cd9b95ce
#
_cell.length_a   1.000
_cell.length_b   1.000
_cell.length_c   1.000
_cell.angle_alpha   90.00
_cell.angle_beta   90.00
_cell.angle_gamma   90.00
#
_symmetry.space_group_name_H-M   'P 1'
#
loop_
_entity.id
_entity.type
_entity.pdbx_description
1 polymer ?
#
loop_
_entity_poly.entity_id
_entity_poly.type
_entity_poly.pdbx_seq_one_letter_code
_entity_poly.pdbx_strand_id
1 'polypeptide(L)'
;IWVYTQIWALPFAGPGIVNGVRTMTPGALTPVGVSRDGLSIYWGQGYNQEYKTTLNTDVDITQKLDILTKGLSVSVKASYDNMFRLNKYRTGGTVESQTAYYKSFMDDSTKPQTDPDYDKTIVYVPNGSITPLNYSEDYGRDRNWYIEGRINYDRTFNKDHKVTALFLYNQSRNYYPKKSDGTDATYQYMPRGYVGFVGRATYGYKSKYLIDVNAGYNGS
;
A
#
# COMPACT_ATOMS: atom_id res chain seq x y z
N ILE A 1 -4.72 -13.36 -12.56
CA ILE A 1 -5.37 -13.72 -13.82
C ILE A 1 -4.34 -14.30 -14.80
N TRP A 2 -3.17 -13.66 -15.04
CA TRP A 2 -2.15 -14.13 -15.98
C TRP A 2 -1.57 -15.52 -15.65
N VAL A 3 -1.31 -15.83 -14.38
CA VAL A 3 -0.85 -17.15 -13.94
C VAL A 3 -1.88 -18.23 -14.29
N TYR A 4 -3.16 -17.95 -14.04
CA TYR A 4 -4.25 -18.88 -14.33
C TYR A 4 -4.37 -19.19 -15.82
N THR A 5 -4.20 -18.18 -16.69
CA THR A 5 -4.25 -18.39 -18.16
C THR A 5 -3.04 -19.16 -18.72
N GLN A 6 -1.92 -19.19 -18.01
CA GLN A 6 -0.74 -19.99 -18.39
C GLN A 6 -0.92 -21.49 -18.07
N ILE A 7 -1.69 -21.81 -17.03
CA ILE A 7 -2.03 -23.22 -16.67
C ILE A 7 -2.87 -23.89 -17.77
N TRP A 8 -3.56 -23.10 -18.61
CA TRP A 8 -4.35 -23.60 -19.74
C TRP A 8 -3.53 -23.85 -21.00
N ALA A 9 -2.23 -23.58 -20.99
CA ALA A 9 -1.35 -24.01 -22.06
C ALA A 9 -1.32 -25.53 -22.10
N LEU A 10 -1.51 -26.09 -23.29
CA LEU A 10 -1.44 -27.53 -23.48
C LEU A 10 -0.05 -28.04 -23.03
N PRO A 11 0.07 -29.24 -22.41
CA PRO A 11 1.35 -29.72 -21.85
C PRO A 11 2.51 -29.82 -22.87
N PHE A 12 2.19 -29.89 -24.16
CA PHE A 12 3.15 -29.94 -25.28
C PHE A 12 3.36 -28.57 -25.93
N ALA A 13 2.70 -27.53 -25.44
CA ALA A 13 2.61 -26.24 -26.10
C ALA A 13 3.69 -25.25 -25.65
N GLY A 14 4.82 -25.70 -25.31
CA GLY A 14 5.97 -24.88 -25.00
C GLY A 14 6.99 -25.64 -24.19
N PRO A 15 8.04 -26.18 -24.82
CA PRO A 15 9.10 -26.91 -24.14
C PRO A 15 9.94 -26.01 -23.21
N GLY A 16 9.57 -24.72 -23.06
CA GLY A 16 10.28 -23.77 -22.27
C GLY A 16 11.46 -23.16 -23.01
N ILE A 17 12.65 -23.75 -22.88
CA ILE A 17 13.88 -23.26 -23.53
C ILE A 17 14.40 -24.31 -24.47
N VAL A 18 14.60 -23.94 -25.73
CA VAL A 18 15.23 -24.78 -26.76
C VAL A 18 16.42 -24.01 -27.32
N ASN A 19 17.60 -24.66 -27.35
CA ASN A 19 18.86 -24.04 -27.79
C ASN A 19 19.20 -22.74 -27.07
N GLY A 20 18.85 -22.63 -25.77
CA GLY A 20 19.09 -21.43 -24.98
C GLY A 20 18.07 -20.30 -25.17
N VAL A 21 17.12 -20.44 -26.08
CA VAL A 21 16.10 -19.43 -26.40
C VAL A 21 14.72 -19.88 -25.92
N ARG A 22 13.95 -18.98 -25.38
CA ARG A 22 12.57 -19.25 -24.95
C ARG A 22 11.69 -19.58 -26.15
N THR A 23 10.91 -20.64 -26.00
CA THR A 23 10.03 -21.11 -27.09
C THR A 23 8.58 -20.90 -26.70
N MET A 24 7.82 -20.20 -27.53
CA MET A 24 6.38 -19.93 -27.34
C MET A 24 5.57 -20.81 -28.30
N THR A 25 4.34 -21.13 -27.89
CA THR A 25 3.37 -21.76 -28.80
C THR A 25 2.63 -20.67 -29.56
N PRO A 26 2.44 -20.83 -30.87
CA PRO A 26 1.66 -19.90 -31.68
C PRO A 26 0.23 -19.80 -31.19
N GLY A 27 -0.34 -18.58 -31.22
CA GLY A 27 -1.72 -18.33 -30.80
C GLY A 27 -2.74 -19.19 -31.55
N ALA A 28 -2.51 -19.46 -32.81
CA ALA A 28 -3.37 -20.32 -33.63
C ALA A 28 -3.45 -21.78 -33.13
N LEU A 29 -2.47 -22.23 -32.35
CA LEU A 29 -2.43 -23.58 -31.77
C LEU A 29 -2.87 -23.61 -30.30
N THR A 30 -3.34 -22.46 -29.75
CA THR A 30 -3.85 -22.38 -28.37
C THR A 30 -5.35 -22.20 -28.36
N PRO A 31 -6.07 -22.76 -27.35
CA PRO A 31 -7.53 -22.60 -27.26
C PRO A 31 -8.02 -21.16 -27.14
N VAL A 32 -7.13 -20.24 -26.78
CA VAL A 32 -7.46 -18.81 -26.54
C VAL A 32 -6.91 -17.88 -27.62
N GLY A 33 -6.34 -18.41 -28.71
CA GLY A 33 -5.85 -17.61 -29.83
C GLY A 33 -4.65 -16.71 -29.53
N VAL A 34 -3.94 -16.91 -28.41
CA VAL A 34 -2.82 -16.05 -27.97
C VAL A 34 -1.57 -16.90 -27.76
N SER A 35 -0.43 -16.45 -28.26
CA SER A 35 0.86 -17.09 -28.01
C SER A 35 1.13 -17.17 -26.51
N ARG A 36 1.56 -18.33 -26.04
CA ARG A 36 1.78 -18.61 -24.61
C ARG A 36 3.17 -19.16 -24.38
N ASP A 37 3.74 -18.71 -23.27
CA ASP A 37 4.99 -19.20 -22.75
C ASP A 37 4.91 -19.19 -21.23
N GLY A 38 5.00 -20.36 -20.59
CA GLY A 38 4.92 -20.51 -19.15
C GLY A 38 6.04 -19.80 -18.36
N LEU A 39 7.16 -19.46 -19.06
CA LEU A 39 8.29 -18.77 -18.45
C LEU A 39 8.23 -17.24 -18.61
N SER A 40 7.37 -16.72 -19.47
CA SER A 40 7.27 -15.29 -19.77
C SER A 40 6.93 -14.45 -18.54
N ILE A 41 6.20 -15.02 -17.59
CA ILE A 41 5.85 -14.38 -16.32
C ILE A 41 7.09 -14.13 -15.45
N TYR A 42 8.08 -15.03 -15.52
CA TYR A 42 9.24 -14.95 -14.65
C TYR A 42 10.40 -14.14 -15.25
N TRP A 43 10.58 -14.13 -16.58
CA TRP A 43 11.82 -13.66 -17.19
C TRP A 43 11.68 -12.56 -18.24
N GLY A 44 10.52 -12.06 -18.52
CA GLY A 44 10.37 -11.05 -19.59
C GLY A 44 9.46 -9.88 -19.26
N GLN A 45 8.77 -9.94 -18.12
CA GLN A 45 7.72 -8.97 -17.77
C GLN A 45 8.24 -7.79 -16.94
N GLY A 46 9.49 -7.84 -16.50
CA GLY A 46 10.05 -6.87 -15.59
C GLY A 46 9.63 -7.12 -14.13
N TYR A 47 9.80 -6.11 -13.29
CA TYR A 47 9.51 -6.20 -11.86
C TYR A 47 9.13 -4.84 -11.29
N ASN A 48 8.44 -4.88 -10.16
CA ASN A 48 8.22 -3.74 -9.28
C ASN A 48 8.96 -3.99 -7.97
N GLN A 49 9.72 -2.99 -7.52
CA GLN A 49 10.42 -3.02 -6.24
C GLN A 49 9.96 -1.82 -5.41
N GLU A 50 9.33 -2.11 -4.27
CA GLU A 50 8.88 -1.09 -3.33
C GLU A 50 9.86 -0.98 -2.16
N TYR A 51 10.31 0.23 -1.88
CA TYR A 51 11.01 0.61 -0.66
C TYR A 51 10.10 1.50 0.17
N LYS A 52 9.75 1.06 1.37
CA LYS A 52 8.91 1.82 2.27
C LYS A 52 9.63 2.02 3.60
N THR A 53 9.82 3.28 3.97
CA THR A 53 10.35 3.66 5.27
C THR A 53 9.26 4.37 6.05
N THR A 54 9.01 3.93 7.28
CA THR A 54 8.05 4.55 8.19
C THR A 54 8.76 4.89 9.49
N LEU A 55 8.63 6.14 9.92
CA LEU A 55 9.10 6.62 11.21
C LEU A 55 7.90 7.09 12.01
N ASN A 56 7.67 6.46 13.17
CA ASN A 56 6.66 6.87 14.14
C ASN A 56 7.39 7.23 15.43
N THR A 57 7.15 8.42 15.94
CA THR A 57 7.78 8.92 17.15
C THR A 57 6.72 9.51 18.06
N ASP A 58 6.66 9.03 19.31
CA ASP A 58 5.79 9.53 20.36
C ASP A 58 6.62 9.95 21.56
N VAL A 59 6.31 11.12 22.10
CA VAL A 59 6.87 11.62 23.35
C VAL A 59 5.72 12.01 24.27
N ASP A 60 5.68 11.47 25.48
CA ASP A 60 4.71 11.81 26.51
C ASP A 60 5.46 12.18 27.78
N ILE A 61 5.26 13.40 28.26
CA ILE A 61 5.88 13.93 29.47
C ILE A 61 4.78 14.33 30.44
N THR A 62 4.80 13.76 31.62
CA THR A 62 3.86 14.13 32.70
C THR A 62 4.62 14.64 33.92
N GLN A 63 4.23 15.82 34.37
CA GLN A 63 4.79 16.46 35.57
C GLN A 63 3.70 16.63 36.61
N LYS A 64 3.91 16.09 37.82
CA LYS A 64 3.10 16.38 38.99
C LYS A 64 3.46 17.74 39.56
N LEU A 65 2.47 18.55 39.84
CA LEU A 65 2.62 19.90 40.34
C LEU A 65 2.07 20.04 41.79
N ASP A 66 2.26 19.01 42.60
CA ASP A 66 1.83 18.99 44.00
C ASP A 66 2.45 20.12 44.84
N ILE A 67 3.56 20.71 44.35
CA ILE A 67 4.19 21.91 44.96
C ILE A 67 3.25 23.12 44.88
N LEU A 68 2.50 23.25 43.77
CA LEU A 68 1.53 24.35 43.59
C LEU A 68 0.22 24.01 44.29
N THR A 69 -0.33 22.85 44.02
CA THR A 69 -1.53 22.32 44.70
C THR A 69 -1.58 20.81 44.59
N LYS A 70 -1.91 20.13 45.69
CA LYS A 70 -2.01 18.67 45.72
C LYS A 70 -3.03 18.17 44.71
N GLY A 71 -2.64 17.17 43.92
CA GLY A 71 -3.47 16.53 42.94
C GLY A 71 -3.48 17.21 41.54
N LEU A 72 -2.66 18.24 41.34
CA LEU A 72 -2.47 18.87 40.03
C LEU A 72 -1.38 18.14 39.23
N SER A 73 -1.64 17.88 37.98
CA SER A 73 -0.62 17.39 37.02
C SER A 73 -0.82 18.01 35.66
N VAL A 74 0.29 18.15 34.91
CA VAL A 74 0.31 18.62 33.56
C VAL A 74 0.98 17.54 32.72
N SER A 75 0.39 17.23 31.58
CA SER A 75 0.97 16.27 30.58
C SER A 75 1.04 16.94 29.23
N VAL A 76 2.13 16.67 28.51
CA VAL A 76 2.30 17.07 27.10
C VAL A 76 2.64 15.84 26.31
N LYS A 77 1.86 15.59 25.27
CA LYS A 77 2.12 14.53 24.29
C LYS A 77 2.41 15.15 22.92
N ALA A 78 3.44 14.66 22.28
CA ALA A 78 3.78 15.00 20.88
C ALA A 78 3.98 13.70 20.10
N SER A 79 3.34 13.61 18.93
CA SER A 79 3.48 12.49 18.00
C SER A 79 3.91 13.03 16.63
N TYR A 80 4.83 12.34 16.00
CA TYR A 80 5.28 12.63 14.66
C TYR A 80 5.39 11.35 13.84
N ASP A 81 4.62 11.29 12.75
CA ASP A 81 4.61 10.18 11.80
C ASP A 81 5.10 10.66 10.45
N ASN A 82 6.02 9.90 9.88
CA ASN A 82 6.52 10.14 8.54
C ASN A 82 6.62 8.81 7.77
N MET A 83 6.14 8.80 6.55
CA MET A 83 6.27 7.68 5.64
C MET A 83 6.80 8.17 4.30
N PHE A 84 7.82 7.49 3.82
CA PHE A 84 8.34 7.64 2.47
C PHE A 84 8.29 6.29 1.74
N ARG A 85 7.79 6.30 0.51
CA ARG A 85 7.71 5.14 -0.37
C ARG A 85 8.34 5.49 -1.70
N LEU A 86 9.20 4.60 -2.17
CA LEU A 86 9.78 4.64 -3.51
C LEU A 86 9.42 3.33 -4.21
N ASN A 87 8.68 3.41 -5.31
CA ASN A 87 8.42 2.31 -6.21
C ASN A 87 9.31 2.44 -7.44
N LYS A 88 10.06 1.40 -7.73
CA LYS A 88 10.88 1.27 -8.96
C LYS A 88 10.25 0.24 -9.87
N TYR A 89 9.88 0.67 -11.06
CA TYR A 89 9.26 -0.18 -12.07
C TYR A 89 10.24 -0.45 -13.21
N ARG A 90 10.35 -1.71 -13.58
CA ARG A 90 10.99 -2.16 -14.81
C ARG A 90 9.94 -2.91 -15.62
N THR A 91 9.49 -2.36 -16.74
CA THR A 91 8.35 -2.87 -17.49
C THR A 91 8.56 -2.78 -19.00
N GLY A 92 7.76 -3.53 -19.75
CA GLY A 92 7.63 -3.35 -21.20
C GLY A 92 8.82 -3.83 -22.03
N GLY A 93 9.76 -4.57 -21.45
CA GLY A 93 10.85 -5.17 -22.20
C GLY A 93 10.42 -6.41 -22.97
N THR A 94 11.17 -6.75 -24.01
CA THR A 94 11.08 -8.04 -24.70
C THR A 94 12.41 -8.76 -24.58
N VAL A 95 12.34 -10.06 -24.29
CA VAL A 95 13.51 -10.93 -24.28
C VAL A 95 13.53 -11.77 -25.55
N GLU A 96 14.69 -12.30 -25.89
CA GLU A 96 14.81 -13.21 -27.00
C GLU A 96 13.83 -14.39 -26.87
N SER A 97 13.07 -14.65 -27.92
CA SER A 97 12.09 -15.72 -27.95
C SER A 97 11.96 -16.26 -29.39
N GLN A 98 11.44 -17.45 -29.50
CA GLN A 98 11.10 -18.09 -30.74
C GLN A 98 9.73 -18.76 -30.66
N THR A 99 9.08 -18.96 -31.78
CA THR A 99 7.80 -19.66 -31.83
C THR A 99 8.02 -21.01 -32.54
N ALA A 100 7.47 -22.07 -31.90
CA ALA A 100 7.51 -23.41 -32.48
C ALA A 100 6.30 -23.63 -33.39
N TYR A 101 6.55 -24.03 -34.61
CA TYR A 101 5.53 -24.41 -35.59
C TYR A 101 5.78 -25.81 -36.10
N TYR A 102 4.73 -26.51 -36.54
CA TYR A 102 4.91 -27.65 -37.44
C TYR A 102 5.25 -27.12 -38.82
N LYS A 103 6.14 -27.80 -39.51
CA LYS A 103 6.59 -27.42 -40.88
C LYS A 103 5.42 -27.25 -41.83
N SER A 104 4.50 -28.22 -41.88
CA SER A 104 3.32 -28.13 -42.71
C SER A 104 2.42 -26.93 -42.39
N PHE A 105 2.34 -26.54 -41.13
CA PHE A 105 1.58 -25.33 -40.72
C PHE A 105 2.26 -24.05 -41.24
N MET A 106 3.58 -24.03 -41.30
CA MET A 106 4.32 -22.89 -41.85
C MET A 106 4.14 -22.78 -43.37
N ASP A 107 4.07 -23.93 -44.05
CA ASP A 107 3.90 -23.98 -45.51
C ASP A 107 2.45 -23.70 -45.92
N ASP A 108 1.49 -24.24 -45.19
CA ASP A 108 0.05 -24.02 -45.37
C ASP A 108 -0.71 -24.07 -44.04
N SER A 109 -1.07 -22.93 -43.53
CA SER A 109 -1.80 -22.79 -42.25
C SER A 109 -3.24 -23.33 -42.29
N THR A 110 -3.77 -23.62 -43.45
CA THR A 110 -5.12 -24.20 -43.62
C THR A 110 -5.10 -25.72 -43.68
N LYS A 111 -3.94 -26.33 -43.84
CA LYS A 111 -3.80 -27.79 -43.92
C LYS A 111 -4.13 -28.44 -42.56
N PRO A 112 -5.12 -29.33 -42.48
CA PRO A 112 -5.49 -29.95 -41.22
C PRO A 112 -4.40 -30.88 -40.70
N GLN A 113 -4.18 -30.92 -39.40
CA GLN A 113 -3.18 -31.79 -38.75
C GLN A 113 -3.49 -33.30 -38.92
N THR A 114 -4.69 -33.64 -39.38
CA THR A 114 -5.14 -35.00 -39.69
C THR A 114 -4.77 -35.44 -41.11
N ASP A 115 -4.26 -34.53 -41.95
CA ASP A 115 -3.80 -34.82 -43.29
C ASP A 115 -2.62 -35.81 -43.21
N PRO A 116 -2.65 -36.92 -44.03
CA PRO A 116 -1.55 -37.88 -44.07
C PRO A 116 -0.19 -37.28 -44.44
N ASP A 117 -0.21 -36.20 -45.24
CA ASP A 117 0.98 -35.48 -45.69
C ASP A 117 1.36 -34.33 -44.74
N TYR A 118 0.73 -34.23 -43.56
CA TYR A 118 1.05 -33.19 -42.60
C TYR A 118 2.39 -33.47 -41.91
N ASP A 119 3.41 -32.67 -42.29
CA ASP A 119 4.75 -32.77 -41.72
C ASP A 119 4.78 -32.22 -40.28
N LYS A 120 4.96 -33.09 -39.32
CA LYS A 120 5.03 -32.75 -37.90
C LYS A 120 6.42 -32.36 -37.42
N THR A 121 7.37 -32.10 -38.31
CA THR A 121 8.68 -31.57 -37.96
C THR A 121 8.51 -30.18 -37.35
N ILE A 122 9.10 -29.99 -36.18
CA ILE A 122 9.02 -28.69 -35.47
C ILE A 122 10.10 -27.75 -35.99
N VAL A 123 9.68 -26.57 -36.41
CA VAL A 123 10.52 -25.46 -36.87
C VAL A 123 10.41 -24.32 -35.85
N TYR A 124 11.54 -23.73 -35.49
CA TYR A 124 11.62 -22.60 -34.54
C TYR A 124 11.85 -21.32 -35.33
N VAL A 125 10.93 -20.36 -35.17
CA VAL A 125 10.99 -19.05 -35.83
C VAL A 125 11.26 -17.98 -34.75
N PRO A 126 12.35 -17.20 -34.88
CA PRO A 126 12.63 -16.11 -33.99
C PRO A 126 11.48 -15.10 -33.92
N ASN A 127 11.16 -14.63 -32.72
CA ASN A 127 10.13 -13.63 -32.48
C ASN A 127 10.75 -12.27 -32.16
N GLY A 128 10.34 -11.25 -32.92
CA GLY A 128 10.54 -9.84 -32.60
C GLY A 128 11.99 -9.43 -32.36
N SER A 129 12.15 -8.20 -31.93
CA SER A 129 13.43 -7.64 -31.50
C SER A 129 13.49 -7.59 -29.95
N ILE A 130 14.69 -7.78 -29.42
CA ILE A 130 14.97 -7.60 -28.00
C ILE A 130 14.88 -6.11 -27.68
N THR A 131 14.08 -5.75 -26.69
CA THR A 131 14.02 -4.38 -26.17
C THR A 131 14.34 -4.36 -24.68
N PRO A 132 15.11 -3.37 -24.20
CA PRO A 132 15.37 -3.25 -22.77
C PRO A 132 14.09 -2.90 -22.01
N LEU A 133 14.09 -3.21 -20.73
CA LEU A 133 13.01 -2.79 -19.83
C LEU A 133 13.01 -1.27 -19.66
N ASN A 134 11.83 -0.67 -19.75
CA ASN A 134 11.64 0.72 -19.38
C ASN A 134 11.80 0.88 -17.87
N TYR A 135 12.34 2.02 -17.46
CA TYR A 135 12.48 2.39 -16.05
C TYR A 135 11.58 3.57 -15.72
N SER A 136 10.83 3.44 -14.63
CA SER A 136 10.09 4.54 -14.04
C SER A 136 10.11 4.46 -12.52
N GLU A 137 9.95 5.59 -11.86
CA GLU A 137 9.85 5.69 -10.41
C GLU A 137 8.57 6.43 -10.02
N ASP A 138 8.00 6.02 -8.91
CA ASP A 138 6.87 6.68 -8.25
C ASP A 138 7.19 6.88 -6.77
N TYR A 139 6.87 8.07 -6.26
CA TYR A 139 7.17 8.47 -4.89
C TYR A 139 5.87 8.71 -4.12
N GLY A 140 5.74 8.02 -2.99
CA GLY A 140 4.70 8.28 -2.00
C GLY A 140 5.29 8.90 -0.75
N ARG A 141 4.58 9.84 -0.16
CA ARG A 141 4.97 10.45 1.12
C ARG A 141 3.74 10.75 1.95
N ASP A 142 3.89 10.64 3.27
CA ASP A 142 2.91 11.02 4.25
C ASP A 142 3.62 11.60 5.46
N ARG A 143 3.04 12.64 6.06
CA ARG A 143 3.61 13.29 7.23
C ARG A 143 2.49 13.85 8.09
N ASN A 144 2.47 13.42 9.34
CA ASN A 144 1.48 13.84 10.30
C ASN A 144 2.17 14.26 11.59
N TRP A 145 1.59 15.21 12.29
CA TRP A 145 1.97 15.50 13.66
C TRP A 145 0.73 15.77 14.52
N TYR A 146 0.87 15.47 15.77
CA TYR A 146 -0.13 15.66 16.81
C TYR A 146 0.55 16.23 18.05
N ILE A 147 -0.05 17.25 18.65
CA ILE A 147 0.35 17.80 19.93
C ILE A 147 -0.87 17.85 20.83
N GLU A 148 -0.70 17.45 22.08
CA GLU A 148 -1.72 17.48 23.11
C GLU A 148 -1.13 18.03 24.41
N GLY A 149 -1.85 18.95 25.02
CA GLY A 149 -1.58 19.43 26.37
C GLY A 149 -2.76 19.09 27.27
N ARG A 150 -2.51 18.46 28.42
CA ARG A 150 -3.52 18.11 29.41
C ARG A 150 -3.17 18.71 30.78
N ILE A 151 -4.17 19.28 31.44
CA ILE A 151 -4.12 19.66 32.83
C ILE A 151 -5.14 18.81 33.57
N ASN A 152 -4.68 18.05 34.56
CA ASN A 152 -5.52 17.20 35.37
C ASN A 152 -5.46 17.68 36.84
N TYR A 153 -6.60 17.68 37.49
CA TYR A 153 -6.73 17.92 38.90
C TYR A 153 -7.58 16.85 39.54
N ASP A 154 -7.10 16.22 40.59
CA ASP A 154 -7.85 15.22 41.37
C ASP A 154 -7.53 15.42 42.86
N ARG A 155 -8.54 15.86 43.63
CA ARG A 155 -8.37 16.08 45.08
C ARG A 155 -9.63 15.79 45.83
N THR A 156 -9.44 15.17 46.99
CA THR A 156 -10.51 15.01 47.99
C THR A 156 -10.27 15.95 49.14
N PHE A 157 -11.28 16.79 49.45
CA PHE A 157 -11.29 17.71 50.55
C PHE A 157 -12.15 17.15 51.70
N ASN A 158 -11.68 17.30 52.92
CA ASN A 158 -12.40 16.91 54.14
C ASN A 158 -12.98 15.48 54.11
N LYS A 159 -12.38 14.56 53.35
CA LYS A 159 -12.79 13.17 53.12
C LYS A 159 -14.14 12.98 52.38
N ASP A 160 -14.95 14.02 52.28
CA ASP A 160 -16.32 13.95 51.77
C ASP A 160 -16.50 14.58 50.37
N HIS A 161 -15.62 15.49 49.96
CA HIS A 161 -15.75 16.29 48.76
C HIS A 161 -14.68 15.90 47.74
N LYS A 162 -15.03 15.11 46.75
CA LYS A 162 -14.11 14.75 45.66
C LYS A 162 -14.32 15.69 44.50
N VAL A 163 -13.24 16.36 44.04
CA VAL A 163 -13.23 17.22 42.85
C VAL A 163 -12.23 16.67 41.87
N THR A 164 -12.68 16.46 40.63
CA THR A 164 -11.77 16.19 39.51
C THR A 164 -12.02 17.20 38.41
N ALA A 165 -10.97 17.60 37.73
CA ALA A 165 -11.05 18.46 36.55
C ALA A 165 -10.02 18.02 35.51
N LEU A 166 -10.41 18.12 34.26
CA LEU A 166 -9.57 17.89 33.10
C LEU A 166 -9.74 19.06 32.16
N PHE A 167 -8.64 19.64 31.71
CA PHE A 167 -8.61 20.50 30.55
C PHE A 167 -7.62 19.93 29.55
N LEU A 168 -8.05 19.80 28.29
CA LEU A 168 -7.26 19.23 27.23
C LEU A 168 -7.31 20.17 26.03
N TYR A 169 -6.15 20.46 25.49
CA TYR A 169 -5.95 21.09 24.20
C TYR A 169 -5.25 20.10 23.28
N ASN A 170 -5.73 19.93 22.06
CA ASN A 170 -5.02 19.17 21.04
C ASN A 170 -5.01 19.88 19.69
N GLN A 171 -3.97 19.60 18.94
CA GLN A 171 -3.83 20.06 17.57
C GLN A 171 -3.15 18.98 16.73
N SER A 172 -3.64 18.78 15.52
CA SER A 172 -2.99 17.90 14.55
C SER A 172 -2.91 18.52 13.17
N ARG A 173 -1.94 18.06 12.39
CA ARG A 173 -1.87 18.36 10.96
C ARG A 173 -1.51 17.10 10.19
N ASN A 174 -2.27 16.89 9.12
CA ASN A 174 -2.01 15.85 8.13
C ASN A 174 -1.54 16.52 6.84
N TYR A 175 -0.33 16.22 6.43
CA TYR A 175 0.24 16.65 5.17
C TYR A 175 0.02 15.59 4.11
N TYR A 176 -0.23 16.01 2.87
CA TYR A 176 -0.53 15.14 1.74
C TYR A 176 -1.79 14.28 1.94
N PRO A 177 -2.93 14.92 2.31
CA PRO A 177 -4.15 14.19 2.58
C PRO A 177 -4.63 13.44 1.34
N LYS A 178 -5.17 12.23 1.56
CA LYS A 178 -5.82 11.43 0.53
C LYS A 178 -7.34 11.48 0.69
N LYS A 179 -8.07 11.20 -0.38
CA LYS A 179 -9.50 10.97 -0.32
C LYS A 179 -9.80 9.61 0.33
N SER A 180 -11.05 9.37 0.69
CA SER A 180 -11.50 8.10 1.29
C SER A 180 -11.25 6.88 0.39
N ASP A 181 -11.19 7.06 -0.93
CA ASP A 181 -10.86 6.04 -1.92
C ASP A 181 -9.34 5.80 -2.09
N GLY A 182 -8.51 6.48 -1.31
CA GLY A 182 -7.04 6.38 -1.36
C GLY A 182 -6.38 7.20 -2.45
N THR A 183 -7.15 7.89 -3.30
CA THR A 183 -6.59 8.80 -4.32
C THR A 183 -6.14 10.12 -3.71
N ASP A 184 -5.31 10.88 -4.41
CA ASP A 184 -4.83 12.17 -3.94
C ASP A 184 -5.99 13.17 -3.83
N ALA A 185 -6.00 13.96 -2.75
CA ALA A 185 -6.94 15.06 -2.61
C ALA A 185 -6.64 16.14 -3.66
N THR A 186 -7.68 16.85 -4.10
CA THR A 186 -7.56 17.93 -5.10
C THR A 186 -6.52 18.99 -4.70
N TYR A 187 -6.32 19.19 -3.40
CA TYR A 187 -5.36 20.12 -2.81
C TYR A 187 -4.41 19.39 -1.86
N GLN A 188 -3.72 18.36 -2.36
CA GLN A 188 -2.82 17.53 -1.55
C GLN A 188 -1.65 18.31 -0.89
N TYR A 189 -1.30 19.49 -1.40
CA TYR A 189 -0.30 20.38 -0.81
C TYR A 189 -0.86 21.30 0.28
N MET A 190 -2.18 21.32 0.49
CA MET A 190 -2.81 22.02 1.61
C MET A 190 -2.98 21.02 2.77
N PRO A 191 -2.25 21.20 3.88
CA PRO A 191 -2.41 20.30 5.02
C PRO A 191 -3.79 20.47 5.65
N ARG A 192 -4.39 19.36 6.06
CA ARG A 192 -5.58 19.37 6.90
C ARG A 192 -5.15 19.65 8.33
N GLY A 193 -5.78 20.62 8.98
CA GLY A 193 -5.57 20.93 10.38
C GLY A 193 -6.78 20.56 11.21
N TYR A 194 -6.54 20.25 12.48
CA TYR A 194 -7.58 20.03 13.47
C TYR A 194 -7.11 20.64 14.79
N VAL A 195 -8.04 21.34 15.47
CA VAL A 195 -7.83 21.90 16.82
C VAL A 195 -9.01 21.49 17.70
N GLY A 196 -8.71 21.02 18.90
CA GLY A 196 -9.72 20.62 19.87
C GLY A 196 -9.44 21.15 21.27
N PHE A 197 -10.50 21.52 21.95
CA PHE A 197 -10.50 21.85 23.37
C PHE A 197 -11.53 20.99 24.08
N VAL A 198 -11.16 20.38 25.18
CA VAL A 198 -12.07 19.58 26.02
C VAL A 198 -11.92 20.01 27.46
N GLY A 199 -13.03 20.30 28.10
CA GLY A 199 -13.12 20.55 29.54
C GLY A 199 -14.05 19.54 30.18
N ARG A 200 -13.67 18.98 31.32
CA ARG A 200 -14.50 18.14 32.16
C ARG A 200 -14.28 18.50 33.64
N ALA A 201 -15.34 18.61 34.35
CA ALA A 201 -15.29 18.78 35.81
C ALA A 201 -16.27 17.84 36.48
N THR A 202 -15.82 17.14 37.52
CA THR A 202 -16.70 16.30 38.35
C THR A 202 -16.62 16.71 39.82
N TYR A 203 -17.76 16.66 40.49
CA TYR A 203 -17.85 16.86 41.92
C TYR A 203 -18.65 15.74 42.55
N GLY A 204 -18.08 15.11 43.56
CA GLY A 204 -18.71 14.04 44.32
C GLY A 204 -18.81 14.43 45.81
N TYR A 205 -19.98 14.25 46.42
CA TYR A 205 -20.20 14.44 47.86
C TYR A 205 -20.55 13.12 48.53
N LYS A 206 -19.72 12.73 49.51
CA LYS A 206 -19.87 11.50 50.33
C LYS A 206 -20.11 10.23 49.51
N SER A 207 -19.63 10.20 48.25
CA SER A 207 -19.90 9.11 47.31
C SER A 207 -21.39 8.84 47.04
N LYS A 208 -22.27 9.73 47.42
CA LYS A 208 -23.73 9.62 47.24
C LYS A 208 -24.26 10.51 46.12
N TYR A 209 -23.67 11.68 45.96
CA TYR A 209 -24.08 12.66 44.94
C TYR A 209 -22.92 12.93 44.03
N LEU A 210 -23.17 12.89 42.71
CA LEU A 210 -22.18 13.13 41.67
C LEU A 210 -22.75 14.13 40.67
N ILE A 211 -21.97 15.16 40.36
CA ILE A 211 -22.21 16.07 39.23
C ILE A 211 -21.04 15.94 38.29
N ASP A 212 -21.33 15.77 36.97
CA ASP A 212 -20.34 15.68 35.90
C ASP A 212 -20.73 16.64 34.76
N VAL A 213 -19.83 17.53 34.42
CA VAL A 213 -20.02 18.52 33.35
C VAL A 213 -18.90 18.36 32.33
N ASN A 214 -19.28 18.22 31.05
CA ASN A 214 -18.36 18.10 29.91
C ASN A 214 -18.67 19.19 28.91
N ALA A 215 -17.61 19.80 28.37
CA ALA A 215 -17.68 20.71 27.24
C ALA A 215 -16.56 20.43 26.27
N GLY A 216 -16.85 20.49 24.97
CA GLY A 216 -15.86 20.31 23.90
C GLY A 216 -16.10 21.28 22.76
N TYR A 217 -15.01 21.76 22.18
CA TYR A 217 -14.99 22.57 20.97
C TYR A 217 -13.97 22.01 20.00
N ASN A 218 -14.39 21.82 18.74
CA ASN A 218 -13.54 21.30 17.67
C ASN A 218 -13.60 22.22 16.46
N GLY A 219 -12.43 22.48 15.86
CA GLY A 219 -12.27 23.24 14.63
C GLY A 219 -11.37 22.49 13.63
N SER A 220 -11.70 22.59 12.33
CA SER A 220 -10.93 21.99 11.22
C SER A 220 -10.90 22.93 10.02
#